data_0910066719040ac7e9c3cc2c93ccb2b5
#
_entry.id   0910066719040ac7e9c3cc2c93ccb2b5
#
_cell.length_a   1.000
_cell.length_b   1.000
_cell.length_c   1.000
_cell.angle_alpha   90.00
_cell.angle_beta   90.00
_cell.angle_gamma   90.00
#
_symmetry.space_group_name_H-M   'P 1'
#
loop_
_entity.id
_entity.type
_entity.pdbx_description
1 polymer ?
#
loop_
_entity_poly.entity_id
_entity_poly.type
_entity_poly.pdbx_seq_one_letter_code
_entity_poly.pdbx_strand_id
1 'polypeptide(L)' 'MNDRIYIEAARAALARAAWVRGEAPAYNEDAISDLLADLRHLCAATDLDFSRCDRVAAMHFQDELGGVS' A
#
# COMPACT_ATOMS: atom_id res chain seq x y z
N MET A 1 -2.76 20.63 -1.87
CA MET A 1 -1.83 19.56 -1.61
C MET A 1 -1.73 18.65 -2.81
N ASN A 2 -0.55 18.30 -3.18
CA ASN A 2 -0.34 17.43 -4.32
C ASN A 2 -0.20 15.99 -3.84
N ASP A 3 -1.18 15.17 -4.14
CA ASP A 3 -1.16 13.77 -3.73
C ASP A 3 -0.53 12.86 -4.78
N ARG A 4 0.04 13.45 -5.84
CA ARG A 4 0.60 12.67 -6.94
C ARG A 4 1.71 11.74 -6.47
N ILE A 5 2.54 12.19 -5.54
CA ILE A 5 3.66 11.39 -5.08
C ILE A 5 3.16 10.13 -4.36
N TYR A 6 2.06 10.23 -3.63
CA TYR A 6 1.51 9.07 -2.93
C TYR A 6 0.92 8.07 -3.92
N ILE A 7 0.25 8.59 -4.94
CA ILE A 7 -0.34 7.74 -5.98
C ILE A 7 0.76 7.02 -6.75
N GLU A 8 1.82 7.74 -7.13
CA GLU A 8 2.92 7.12 -7.86
C GLU A 8 3.66 6.09 -7.02
N ALA A 9 3.82 6.35 -5.72
CA ALA A 9 4.44 5.38 -4.84
C ALA A 9 3.63 4.08 -4.79
N ALA A 10 2.30 4.19 -4.72
CA ALA A 10 1.44 3.00 -4.71
C ALA A 10 1.51 2.26 -6.04
N ARG A 11 1.50 2.99 -7.15
CA ARG A 11 1.59 2.36 -8.47
C ARG A 11 2.92 1.61 -8.63
N ALA A 12 4.00 2.22 -8.17
CA ALA A 12 5.32 1.58 -8.23
C ALA A 12 5.35 0.29 -7.39
N ALA A 13 4.73 0.33 -6.22
CA ALA A 13 4.67 -0.86 -5.36
C ALA A 13 3.88 -1.99 -6.02
N LEU A 14 2.74 -1.65 -6.64
CA LEU A 14 1.94 -2.65 -7.34
C LEU A 14 2.70 -3.24 -8.51
N ALA A 15 3.41 -2.41 -9.27
CA ALA A 15 4.20 -2.88 -10.42
C ALA A 15 5.33 -3.79 -9.95
N ARG A 16 6.00 -3.44 -8.87
CA ARG A 16 7.09 -4.27 -8.36
C ARG A 16 6.57 -5.60 -7.84
N ALA A 17 5.44 -5.61 -7.15
CA ALA A 17 4.84 -6.84 -6.65
C ALA A 17 4.49 -7.78 -7.81
N ALA A 18 3.91 -7.23 -8.87
CA ALA A 18 3.58 -8.01 -10.06
C ALA A 18 4.84 -8.59 -10.68
N TRP A 19 5.90 -7.76 -10.78
CA TRP A 19 7.16 -8.21 -11.36
C TRP A 19 7.74 -9.40 -10.59
N VAL A 20 7.69 -9.34 -9.26
CA VAL A 20 8.21 -10.43 -8.43
C VAL A 20 7.43 -11.73 -8.67
N ARG A 21 6.13 -11.63 -8.94
CA ARG A 21 5.31 -12.81 -9.22
C ARG A 21 5.39 -13.27 -10.67
N GLY A 22 6.07 -12.53 -11.54
CA GLY A 22 6.12 -12.84 -12.97
C GLY A 22 4.85 -12.49 -13.70
N GLU A 23 4.11 -11.49 -13.20
CA GLU A 23 2.84 -11.09 -13.78
C GLU A 23 2.94 -9.71 -14.40
N ALA A 24 2.03 -9.40 -15.31
CA ALA A 24 1.95 -8.06 -15.87
C ALA A 24 1.44 -7.09 -14.81
N PRO A 25 1.92 -5.85 -14.79
CA PRO A 25 1.45 -4.87 -13.83
C PRO A 25 -0.03 -4.61 -13.95
N ALA A 26 -0.69 -4.47 -12.82
CA ALA A 26 -2.11 -4.14 -12.77
C ALA A 26 -2.34 -3.19 -11.60
N TYR A 27 -3.37 -2.35 -11.73
CA TYR A 27 -3.62 -1.28 -10.76
C TYR A 27 -5.09 -1.25 -10.36
N ASN A 28 -5.72 -2.41 -10.33
CA ASN A 28 -7.14 -2.53 -10.03
C ASN A 28 -7.37 -3.04 -8.62
N GLU A 29 -8.61 -3.28 -8.31
CA GLU A 29 -8.99 -3.73 -6.96
C GLU A 29 -8.30 -5.03 -6.58
N ASP A 30 -8.24 -5.98 -7.51
CA ASP A 30 -7.61 -7.26 -7.23
C ASP A 30 -6.12 -7.09 -6.94
N ALA A 31 -5.45 -6.24 -7.70
CA ALA A 31 -4.03 -5.97 -7.50
C ALA A 31 -3.77 -5.34 -6.13
N ILE A 32 -4.64 -4.44 -5.72
CA ILE A 32 -4.53 -3.81 -4.40
C ILE A 32 -4.74 -4.84 -3.30
N SER A 33 -5.75 -5.70 -3.45
CA SER A 33 -6.00 -6.75 -2.47
C SER A 33 -4.82 -7.71 -2.37
N ASP A 34 -4.22 -8.06 -3.50
CA ASP A 34 -3.05 -8.94 -3.51
C ASP A 34 -1.87 -8.29 -2.79
N LEU A 35 -1.65 -6.99 -2.99
CA LEU A 35 -0.56 -6.30 -2.31
C LEU A 35 -0.81 -6.25 -0.81
N LEU A 36 -2.05 -6.01 -0.40
CA LEU A 36 -2.38 -6.02 1.03
C LEU A 36 -2.15 -7.40 1.64
N ALA A 37 -2.47 -8.46 0.90
CA ALA A 37 -2.20 -9.82 1.37
C ALA A 37 -0.69 -10.07 1.50
N ASP A 38 0.10 -9.57 0.55
CA ASP A 38 1.55 -9.68 0.63
C ASP A 38 2.10 -8.97 1.87
N LEU A 39 1.54 -7.80 2.18
CA LEU A 39 1.95 -7.06 3.37
C LEU A 39 1.61 -7.82 4.65
N ARG A 40 0.47 -8.51 4.67
CA ARG A 40 0.12 -9.36 5.81
C ARG A 40 1.13 -10.49 5.98
N HIS A 41 1.56 -11.10 4.88
CA HIS A 41 2.60 -12.14 4.93
C HIS A 41 3.90 -11.59 5.48
N LEU A 42 4.31 -10.40 5.01
CA LEU A 42 5.52 -9.77 5.48
C LEU A 42 5.44 -9.50 6.99
N CYS A 43 4.32 -8.95 7.44
CA CYS A 43 4.14 -8.64 8.85
C CYS A 43 4.18 -9.92 9.70
N ALA A 44 3.56 -10.99 9.23
CA ALA A 44 3.59 -12.26 9.95
C ALA A 44 5.02 -12.81 10.04
N ALA A 45 5.77 -12.69 8.95
CA ALA A 45 7.15 -13.22 8.92
C ALA A 45 8.11 -12.40 9.78
N THR A 46 7.81 -11.13 10.01
CA THR A 46 8.71 -10.23 10.74
C THR A 46 8.17 -9.84 12.12
N ASP A 47 7.09 -10.48 12.54
CA ASP A 47 6.48 -10.23 13.86
C ASP A 47 6.01 -8.78 14.00
N LEU A 48 5.49 -8.21 12.92
CA LEU A 48 4.89 -6.90 12.93
C LEU A 48 3.36 -7.03 12.92
N ASP A 49 2.69 -6.06 13.52
CA ASP A 49 1.23 -6.08 13.62
C ASP A 49 0.63 -5.31 12.44
N PHE A 50 0.11 -6.03 11.46
CA PHE A 50 -0.48 -5.41 10.28
C PHE A 50 -1.65 -4.51 10.64
N SER A 51 -2.51 -4.95 11.58
CA SER A 51 -3.68 -4.15 11.95
C SER A 51 -3.29 -2.80 12.52
N ARG A 52 -2.22 -2.77 13.30
CA ARG A 52 -1.71 -1.51 13.84
C ARG A 52 -1.16 -0.63 12.72
N CYS A 53 -0.40 -1.22 11.80
CA CYS A 53 0.12 -0.47 10.66
C CYS A 53 -1.01 0.12 9.83
N ASP A 54 -2.07 -0.64 9.63
CA ASP A 54 -3.21 -0.19 8.85
C ASP A 54 -3.95 0.96 9.53
N ARG A 55 -4.11 0.90 10.88
CA ARG A 55 -4.72 2.00 11.62
C ARG A 55 -3.89 3.27 11.50
N VAL A 56 -2.57 3.15 11.63
CA VAL A 56 -1.69 4.30 11.52
C VAL A 56 -1.72 4.85 10.08
N ALA A 57 -1.79 3.96 9.09
CA ALA A 57 -1.89 4.37 7.70
C ALA A 57 -3.16 5.19 7.45
N ALA A 58 -4.27 4.82 8.05
CA ALA A 58 -5.51 5.58 7.92
C ALA A 58 -5.34 6.99 8.47
N MET A 59 -4.63 7.14 9.58
CA MET A 59 -4.35 8.45 10.15
C MET A 59 -3.46 9.28 9.22
N HIS A 60 -2.41 8.68 8.67
CA HIS A 60 -1.54 9.36 7.71
C HIS A 60 -2.34 9.81 6.49
N PHE A 61 -3.22 8.95 5.99
CA PHE A 61 -4.03 9.27 4.83
C PHE A 61 -4.90 10.51 5.11
N GLN A 62 -5.53 10.57 6.26
CA GLN A 62 -6.35 11.72 6.62
C GLN A 62 -5.51 12.99 6.70
N ASP A 63 -4.33 12.92 7.29
CA ASP A 63 -3.45 14.06 7.37
C ASP A 63 -2.97 14.50 5.98
N GLU A 64 -2.65 13.53 5.14
CA GLU A 64 -2.11 13.83 3.81
C GLU A 64 -3.16 14.38 2.87
N LEU A 65 -4.43 14.16 3.13
CA LEU A 65 -5.48 14.78 2.34
C LEU A 65 -5.49 16.29 2.52
N GLY A 66 -4.65 16.79 3.37
CA GLY A 66 -4.54 18.21 3.57
C GLY A 66 -5.57 18.71 4.52
N GLY A 67 -6.10 17.83 5.23
CA GLY A 67 -7.05 18.22 6.12
C GLY A 67 -6.58 18.84 7.30
N VAL A 68 -5.47 19.26 7.37
CA VAL A 68 -5.04 19.83 8.45
C VAL A 68 -5.54 21.00 8.67
N SER A 69 -5.83 21.37 9.29
CA SER A 69 -6.17 22.61 9.48
C SER A 69 -6.13 23.12 10.67
#